data_8aaf752b8821acd3b4bb54d4c4f44578
#
_entry.id   8aaf752b8821acd3b4bb54d4c4f44578
#
_cell.length_a   1.000
_cell.length_b   1.000
_cell.length_c   1.000
_cell.angle_alpha   90.00
_cell.angle_beta   90.00
_cell.angle_gamma   90.00
#
_symmetry.space_group_name_H-M   'P 1'
#
loop_
_entity.id
_entity.type
_entity.pdbx_description
1 polymer ?
#
loop_
_entity_poly.entity_id
_entity_poly.type
_entity_poly.pdbx_seq_one_letter_code
_entity_poly.pdbx_strand_id
1 'polypeptide(L)'
;AMVMQQSGISKFSATELSKQLSGKSAYASAGAGAYEHAVTGGGSPKDIETILQLMYLNFTNPRFDQTDLDNLKKQYVPYFKNMESDPGYISRRELINTMYGNHPRRQMTSAEMIEAINIESLATVHNKLFGYANDFRFDIVGNVNLETLKPLVEKYIGSLPVAKKSVYSVVDDGVRNVTGVVTNDF
;
A
#
# COMPACT_ATOMS: atom_id res chain seq x y z
N ALA A 1 -0.49 0.01 3.49
CA ALA A 1 -1.84 -0.12 2.92
C ALA A 1 -2.86 -0.54 3.99
N MET A 2 -2.73 -1.69 4.67
CA MET A 2 -3.71 -2.20 5.66
C MET A 2 -4.06 -1.17 6.75
N VAL A 3 -3.08 -0.53 7.38
CA VAL A 3 -3.32 0.50 8.40
C VAL A 3 -4.17 1.63 7.83
N MET A 4 -3.85 2.16 6.65
CA MET A 4 -4.63 3.22 6.01
C MET A 4 -6.08 2.82 5.77
N GLN A 5 -6.31 1.59 5.28
CA GLN A 5 -7.68 1.10 5.03
C GLN A 5 -8.52 1.03 6.30
N GLN A 6 -7.91 0.68 7.44
CA GLN A 6 -8.60 0.63 8.73
C GLN A 6 -8.73 2.01 9.39
N SER A 7 -7.76 2.89 9.18
CA SER A 7 -7.76 4.22 9.78
C SER A 7 -8.73 5.20 9.09
N GLY A 8 -9.23 4.87 7.90
CA GLY A 8 -10.05 5.78 7.11
C GLY A 8 -9.21 6.74 6.26
N ILE A 9 -9.70 7.97 6.05
CA ILE A 9 -9.01 8.95 5.19
C ILE A 9 -9.24 10.38 5.67
N SER A 10 -8.23 11.21 5.62
CA SER A 10 -8.29 12.61 6.05
C SER A 10 -8.81 12.72 7.50
N LYS A 11 -9.88 13.45 7.73
CA LYS A 11 -10.52 13.60 9.04
C LYS A 11 -11.52 12.48 9.39
N PHE A 12 -11.84 11.61 8.45
CA PHE A 12 -12.85 10.57 8.63
C PHE A 12 -12.18 9.24 9.04
N SER A 13 -12.64 8.66 10.15
CA SER A 13 -12.39 7.25 10.46
C SER A 13 -13.04 6.34 9.40
N ALA A 14 -12.65 5.06 9.36
CA ALA A 14 -13.26 4.12 8.41
C ALA A 14 -14.80 4.03 8.55
N THR A 15 -15.31 4.06 9.78
CA THR A 15 -16.75 4.05 10.05
C THR A 15 -17.45 5.32 9.57
N GLU A 16 -16.85 6.49 9.82
CA GLU A 16 -17.39 7.77 9.35
C GLU A 16 -17.35 7.87 7.84
N LEU A 17 -16.24 7.43 7.22
CA LEU A 17 -16.12 7.37 5.76
C LEU A 17 -17.20 6.48 5.15
N SER A 18 -17.42 5.29 5.71
CA SER A 18 -18.48 4.39 5.27
C SER A 18 -19.87 5.05 5.35
N LYS A 19 -20.15 5.80 6.41
CA LYS A 19 -21.41 6.56 6.54
C LYS A 19 -21.51 7.67 5.49
N GLN A 20 -20.44 8.41 5.22
CA GLN A 20 -20.40 9.47 4.20
C GLN A 20 -20.60 8.92 2.78
N LEU A 21 -20.15 7.70 2.54
CA LEU A 21 -20.30 7.01 1.25
C LEU A 21 -21.61 6.22 1.15
N SER A 22 -22.48 6.26 2.17
CA SER A 22 -23.76 5.57 2.13
C SER A 22 -24.61 6.05 0.93
N GLY A 23 -25.13 5.11 0.14
CA GLY A 23 -25.86 5.38 -1.10
C GLY A 23 -24.98 5.73 -2.31
N LYS A 24 -23.67 5.79 -2.17
CA LYS A 24 -22.70 5.93 -3.26
C LYS A 24 -22.01 4.61 -3.56
N SER A 25 -21.71 4.39 -4.83
CA SER A 25 -20.84 3.31 -5.28
C SER A 25 -19.51 3.91 -5.67
N ALA A 26 -18.64 4.16 -4.69
CA ALA A 26 -17.34 4.76 -4.88
C ALA A 26 -16.34 4.24 -3.86
N TYR A 27 -15.14 3.89 -4.30
CA TYR A 27 -14.02 3.56 -3.43
C TYR A 27 -12.71 4.01 -4.05
N ALA A 28 -11.69 4.24 -3.24
CA ALA A 28 -10.29 4.33 -3.66
C ALA A 28 -9.38 3.88 -2.52
N SER A 29 -8.26 3.26 -2.87
CA SER A 29 -7.27 2.81 -1.90
C SER A 29 -5.86 2.86 -2.49
N ALA A 30 -4.89 3.18 -1.64
CA ALA A 30 -3.47 3.11 -1.97
C ALA A 30 -2.90 1.72 -1.63
N GLY A 31 -2.11 1.18 -2.54
CA GLY A 31 -1.40 -0.08 -2.38
C GLY A 31 0.07 0.05 -2.80
N ALA A 32 0.95 -0.63 -2.09
CA ALA A 32 2.37 -0.70 -2.44
C ALA A 32 2.79 -2.17 -2.55
N GLY A 33 3.34 -2.53 -3.70
CA GLY A 33 3.93 -3.82 -3.98
C GLY A 33 5.47 -3.77 -3.98
N ALA A 34 6.09 -4.87 -4.36
CA ALA A 34 7.55 -4.98 -4.41
C ALA A 34 8.18 -4.09 -5.50
N TYR A 35 7.48 -3.90 -6.62
CA TYR A 35 7.98 -3.20 -7.81
C TYR A 35 7.15 -2.00 -8.22
N GLU A 36 5.91 -1.95 -7.80
CA GLU A 36 4.96 -0.90 -8.18
C GLU A 36 4.12 -0.47 -6.99
N HIS A 37 3.62 0.72 -7.05
CA HIS A 37 2.61 1.24 -6.14
C HIS A 37 1.53 1.95 -6.94
N ALA A 38 0.31 1.87 -6.46
CA ALA A 38 -0.85 2.38 -7.16
C ALA A 38 -1.89 2.95 -6.19
N VAL A 39 -2.65 3.91 -6.67
CA VAL A 39 -3.94 4.27 -6.09
C VAL A 39 -5.00 3.78 -7.05
N THR A 40 -5.78 2.81 -6.62
CA THR A 40 -6.87 2.23 -7.41
C THR A 40 -8.20 2.70 -6.86
N GLY A 41 -9.14 3.00 -7.74
CA GLY A 41 -10.49 3.41 -7.38
C GLY A 41 -11.51 2.92 -8.39
N GLY A 42 -12.75 2.88 -8.00
CA GLY A 42 -13.84 2.46 -8.87
C GLY A 42 -15.21 2.68 -8.26
N GLY A 43 -16.22 2.45 -9.10
CA GLY A 43 -17.61 2.59 -8.69
C GLY A 43 -18.55 2.92 -9.85
N SER A 44 -19.68 3.55 -9.54
CA SER A 44 -20.65 3.96 -10.54
C SER A 44 -20.20 5.23 -11.28
N PRO A 45 -20.46 5.36 -12.60
CA PRO A 45 -20.18 6.58 -13.36
C PRO A 45 -20.77 7.85 -12.75
N LYS A 46 -21.93 7.77 -12.12
CA LYS A 46 -22.57 8.91 -11.41
C LYS A 46 -21.76 9.41 -10.20
N ASP A 47 -20.92 8.56 -9.64
CA ASP A 47 -20.13 8.85 -8.44
C ASP A 47 -18.65 9.14 -8.79
N ILE A 48 -18.32 9.39 -10.07
CA ILE A 48 -16.95 9.61 -10.56
C ILE A 48 -16.23 10.73 -9.80
N GLU A 49 -16.90 11.82 -9.48
CA GLU A 49 -16.30 12.89 -8.69
C GLU A 49 -15.91 12.41 -7.30
N THR A 50 -16.75 11.59 -6.64
CA THR A 50 -16.43 11.01 -5.33
C THR A 50 -15.22 10.06 -5.42
N ILE A 51 -15.11 9.29 -6.51
CA ILE A 51 -13.94 8.41 -6.74
C ILE A 51 -12.66 9.26 -6.84
N LEU A 52 -12.68 10.33 -7.64
CA LEU A 52 -11.55 11.24 -7.81
C LEU A 52 -11.19 11.99 -6.50
N GLN A 53 -12.18 12.37 -5.70
CA GLN A 53 -11.97 12.93 -4.36
C GLN A 53 -11.25 11.94 -3.44
N LEU A 54 -11.68 10.70 -3.40
CA LEU A 54 -11.03 9.66 -2.61
C LEU A 54 -9.62 9.37 -3.10
N MET A 55 -9.40 9.34 -4.41
CA MET A 55 -8.06 9.21 -4.99
C MET A 55 -7.16 10.36 -4.58
N TYR A 56 -7.62 11.61 -4.73
CA TYR A 56 -6.90 12.80 -4.30
C TYR A 56 -6.50 12.74 -2.82
N LEU A 57 -7.41 12.34 -1.94
CA LEU A 57 -7.15 12.23 -0.52
C LEU A 57 -6.15 11.11 -0.19
N ASN A 58 -6.13 10.03 -0.95
CA ASN A 58 -5.11 8.98 -0.79
C ASN A 58 -3.69 9.49 -1.08
N PHE A 59 -3.52 10.47 -1.97
CA PHE A 59 -2.25 11.12 -2.21
C PHE A 59 -1.91 12.16 -1.13
N THR A 60 -2.86 13.02 -0.77
CA THR A 60 -2.59 14.27 -0.04
C THR A 60 -2.86 14.18 1.46
N ASN A 61 -3.82 13.37 1.88
CA ASN A 61 -4.31 13.34 3.25
C ASN A 61 -4.53 11.90 3.76
N PRO A 62 -3.47 11.04 3.75
CA PRO A 62 -3.58 9.72 4.36
C PRO A 62 -3.87 9.86 5.86
N ARG A 63 -4.61 8.90 6.40
CA ARG A 63 -4.84 8.79 7.84
C ARG A 63 -4.11 7.57 8.39
N PHE A 64 -3.37 7.76 9.46
CA PHE A 64 -2.74 6.70 10.23
C PHE A 64 -3.16 6.86 11.68
N ASP A 65 -3.96 5.95 12.19
CA ASP A 65 -4.44 5.97 13.56
C ASP A 65 -3.64 4.99 14.43
N GLN A 66 -3.18 5.44 15.59
CA GLN A 66 -2.37 4.62 16.50
C GLN A 66 -3.16 3.43 17.04
N THR A 67 -4.44 3.64 17.37
CA THR A 67 -5.30 2.56 17.88
C THR A 67 -5.49 1.46 16.84
N ASP A 68 -5.68 1.85 15.57
CA ASP A 68 -5.82 0.90 14.47
C ASP A 68 -4.53 0.14 14.20
N LEU A 69 -3.38 0.82 14.29
CA LEU A 69 -2.06 0.16 14.20
C LEU A 69 -1.87 -0.84 15.35
N ASP A 70 -2.21 -0.45 16.58
CA ASP A 70 -2.09 -1.32 17.75
C ASP A 70 -3.01 -2.54 17.65
N ASN A 71 -4.22 -2.37 17.14
CA ASN A 71 -5.15 -3.46 16.89
C ASN A 71 -4.62 -4.42 15.81
N LEU A 72 -4.04 -3.89 14.73
CA LEU A 72 -3.37 -4.71 13.73
C LEU A 72 -2.20 -5.51 14.33
N LYS A 73 -1.36 -4.86 15.13
CA LYS A 73 -0.25 -5.55 15.80
C LYS A 73 -0.75 -6.66 16.73
N LYS A 74 -1.78 -6.39 17.56
CA LYS A 74 -2.39 -7.41 18.43
C LYS A 74 -2.91 -8.61 17.65
N GLN A 75 -3.40 -8.42 16.44
CA GLN A 75 -3.90 -9.49 15.59
C GLN A 75 -2.76 -10.25 14.89
N TYR A 76 -1.84 -9.53 14.26
CA TYR A 76 -0.87 -10.15 13.35
C TYR A 76 0.41 -10.63 14.03
N VAL A 77 0.86 -10.01 15.13
CA VAL A 77 2.07 -10.44 15.81
C VAL A 77 1.96 -11.88 16.36
N PRO A 78 0.88 -12.24 17.09
CA PRO A 78 0.71 -13.65 17.52
C PRO A 78 0.56 -14.61 16.36
N TYR A 79 -0.12 -14.20 15.29
CA TYR A 79 -0.27 -15.03 14.09
C TYR A 79 1.09 -15.36 13.46
N PHE A 80 1.95 -14.37 13.25
CA PHE A 80 3.27 -14.61 12.68
C PHE A 80 4.19 -15.35 13.65
N LYS A 81 4.15 -15.08 14.96
CA LYS A 81 4.90 -15.86 15.97
C LYS A 81 4.54 -17.35 15.91
N ASN A 82 3.26 -17.67 15.74
CA ASN A 82 2.83 -19.07 15.59
C ASN A 82 3.34 -19.68 14.27
N MET A 83 3.26 -18.92 13.16
CA MET A 83 3.81 -19.38 11.88
C MET A 83 5.31 -19.62 11.93
N GLU A 84 6.06 -18.76 12.61
CA GLU A 84 7.52 -18.89 12.76
C GLU A 84 7.96 -20.14 13.54
N SER A 85 7.03 -20.80 14.23
CA SER A 85 7.25 -22.09 14.89
C SER A 85 6.88 -23.29 14.00
N ASP A 86 6.33 -23.05 12.81
CA ASP A 86 5.97 -24.13 11.87
C ASP A 86 7.18 -24.54 11.02
N PRO A 87 7.55 -25.84 10.99
CA PRO A 87 8.71 -26.31 10.23
C PRO A 87 8.64 -25.98 8.74
N GLY A 88 7.44 -26.01 8.13
CA GLY A 88 7.24 -25.69 6.73
C GLY A 88 7.51 -24.20 6.46
N TYR A 89 7.10 -23.31 7.37
CA TYR A 89 7.39 -21.89 7.28
C TYR A 89 8.91 -21.61 7.42
N ILE A 90 9.57 -22.26 8.39
CA ILE A 90 11.01 -22.13 8.62
C ILE A 90 11.78 -22.58 7.38
N SER A 91 11.48 -23.77 6.86
CA SER A 91 12.12 -24.32 5.66
C SER A 91 11.95 -23.40 4.45
N ARG A 92 10.74 -22.87 4.24
CA ARG A 92 10.47 -21.93 3.14
C ARG A 92 11.22 -20.62 3.31
N ARG A 93 11.28 -20.08 4.52
CA ARG A 93 12.02 -18.85 4.83
C ARG A 93 13.51 -19.02 4.52
N GLU A 94 14.11 -20.10 4.96
CA GLU A 94 15.54 -20.39 4.70
C GLU A 94 15.81 -20.59 3.21
N LEU A 95 14.92 -21.29 2.51
CA LEU A 95 15.01 -21.44 1.06
C LEU A 95 15.01 -20.04 0.36
N ILE A 96 14.05 -19.18 0.71
CA ILE A 96 13.94 -17.83 0.13
C ILE A 96 15.17 -16.99 0.48
N ASN A 97 15.61 -17.01 1.73
CA ASN A 97 16.78 -16.28 2.19
C ASN A 97 18.05 -16.70 1.42
N THR A 98 18.23 -18.01 1.23
CA THR A 98 19.33 -18.56 0.49
C THR A 98 19.26 -18.20 -0.99
N MET A 99 18.11 -18.42 -1.63
CA MET A 99 17.94 -18.13 -3.07
C MET A 99 18.15 -16.64 -3.42
N TYR A 100 17.72 -15.73 -2.54
CA TYR A 100 17.76 -14.30 -2.80
C TYR A 100 18.81 -13.54 -1.98
N GLY A 101 19.70 -14.23 -1.27
CA GLY A 101 20.78 -13.61 -0.49
C GLY A 101 20.26 -12.63 0.59
N ASN A 102 19.18 -12.98 1.27
CA ASN A 102 18.53 -12.13 2.27
C ASN A 102 18.07 -10.76 1.73
N HIS A 103 17.77 -10.66 0.44
CA HIS A 103 17.38 -9.40 -0.16
C HIS A 103 16.09 -8.83 0.49
N PRO A 104 16.05 -7.56 0.93
CA PRO A 104 14.90 -7.00 1.70
C PRO A 104 13.55 -7.12 1.00
N ARG A 105 13.49 -7.06 -0.34
CA ARG A 105 12.23 -7.21 -1.09
C ARG A 105 11.73 -8.65 -1.15
N ARG A 106 12.56 -9.63 -0.80
CA ARG A 106 12.25 -11.06 -0.88
C ARG A 106 12.06 -11.71 0.47
N GLN A 107 12.26 -10.99 1.55
CA GLN A 107 12.05 -11.52 2.90
C GLN A 107 10.58 -11.86 3.14
N MET A 108 10.34 -12.96 3.86
CA MET A 108 9.01 -13.28 4.38
C MET A 108 8.69 -12.36 5.56
N THR A 109 7.41 -12.02 5.70
CA THR A 109 6.96 -11.17 6.81
C THR A 109 7.14 -11.89 8.14
N SER A 110 7.77 -11.24 9.11
CA SER A 110 7.96 -11.75 10.47
C SER A 110 7.18 -10.97 11.52
N ALA A 111 7.00 -11.57 12.69
CA ALA A 111 6.41 -10.88 13.84
C ALA A 111 7.20 -9.64 14.22
N GLU A 112 8.53 -9.71 14.20
CA GLU A 112 9.42 -8.58 14.47
C GLU A 112 9.20 -7.42 13.47
N MET A 113 9.06 -7.73 12.18
CA MET A 113 8.77 -6.71 11.17
C MET A 113 7.44 -6.00 11.45
N ILE A 114 6.42 -6.73 11.91
CA ILE A 114 5.13 -6.12 12.29
C ILE A 114 5.27 -5.27 13.56
N GLU A 115 5.99 -5.75 14.57
CA GLU A 115 6.24 -4.99 15.81
C GLU A 115 7.01 -3.69 15.57
N ALA A 116 7.95 -3.68 14.64
CA ALA A 116 8.76 -2.51 14.30
C ALA A 116 7.99 -1.38 13.60
N ILE A 117 6.81 -1.64 13.05
CA ILE A 117 6.01 -0.61 12.36
C ILE A 117 5.56 0.46 13.37
N ASN A 118 5.72 1.73 13.02
CA ASN A 118 5.18 2.86 13.77
C ASN A 118 4.56 3.90 12.81
N ILE A 119 3.77 4.83 13.35
CA ILE A 119 3.04 5.85 12.57
C ILE A 119 3.99 6.73 11.76
N GLU A 120 5.11 7.13 12.35
CA GLU A 120 6.09 8.00 11.68
C GLU A 120 6.71 7.32 10.45
N SER A 121 7.08 6.04 10.58
CA SER A 121 7.60 5.25 9.45
C SER A 121 6.55 5.06 8.36
N LEU A 122 5.28 4.84 8.72
CA LEU A 122 4.18 4.74 7.76
C LEU A 122 3.98 6.05 7.00
N ALA A 123 3.96 7.19 7.70
CA ALA A 123 3.81 8.50 7.09
C ALA A 123 4.99 8.82 6.15
N THR A 124 6.22 8.51 6.60
CA THR A 124 7.44 8.70 5.79
C THR A 124 7.42 7.86 4.51
N VAL A 125 7.07 6.57 4.62
CA VAL A 125 6.98 5.68 3.46
C VAL A 125 5.85 6.12 2.54
N HIS A 126 4.68 6.49 3.07
CA HIS A 126 3.59 7.00 2.26
C HIS A 126 4.00 8.25 1.48
N ASN A 127 4.59 9.24 2.14
CA ASN A 127 5.05 10.47 1.47
C ASN A 127 6.09 10.18 0.39
N LYS A 128 6.99 9.23 0.63
CA LYS A 128 7.99 8.82 -0.36
C LYS A 128 7.35 8.16 -1.60
N LEU A 129 6.30 7.36 -1.42
CA LEU A 129 5.67 6.60 -2.50
C LEU A 129 4.55 7.37 -3.21
N PHE A 130 3.79 8.19 -2.48
CA PHE A 130 2.57 8.83 -2.96
C PHE A 130 2.57 10.36 -2.83
N GLY A 131 3.61 10.95 -2.25
CA GLY A 131 3.64 12.40 -1.99
C GLY A 131 3.64 13.26 -3.25
N TYR A 132 4.01 12.71 -4.41
CA TYR A 132 4.11 13.45 -5.66
C TYR A 132 3.52 12.67 -6.83
N ALA A 133 2.72 13.32 -7.64
CA ALA A 133 1.96 12.69 -8.72
C ALA A 133 2.71 12.57 -10.06
N ASN A 134 3.82 13.29 -10.24
CA ASN A 134 4.55 13.33 -11.51
C ASN A 134 5.23 12.01 -11.91
N ASP A 135 5.33 11.05 -10.99
CA ASP A 135 5.84 9.70 -11.26
C ASP A 135 4.71 8.69 -11.56
N PHE A 136 3.45 9.14 -11.52
CA PHE A 136 2.28 8.30 -11.77
C PHE A 136 1.75 8.47 -13.21
N ARG A 137 1.21 7.39 -13.73
CA ARG A 137 0.33 7.38 -14.88
C ARG A 137 -1.10 7.19 -14.38
N PHE A 138 -2.03 7.98 -14.91
CA PHE A 138 -3.45 7.90 -14.56
C PHE A 138 -4.24 7.31 -15.72
N ASP A 139 -4.87 6.18 -15.50
CA ASP A 139 -5.71 5.49 -16.47
C ASP A 139 -7.15 5.48 -15.96
N ILE A 140 -8.10 5.99 -16.74
CA ILE A 140 -9.53 6.00 -16.42
C ILE A 140 -10.25 5.19 -17.48
N VAL A 141 -10.94 4.12 -17.06
CA VAL A 141 -11.67 3.22 -17.94
C VAL A 141 -13.11 3.13 -17.46
N GLY A 142 -14.06 3.38 -18.35
CA GLY A 142 -15.49 3.27 -18.03
C GLY A 142 -16.39 4.04 -18.98
N ASN A 143 -17.69 3.99 -18.71
CA ASN A 143 -18.67 4.77 -19.46
C ASN A 143 -18.75 6.20 -18.87
N VAL A 144 -17.83 7.07 -19.30
CA VAL A 144 -17.73 8.46 -18.86
C VAL A 144 -17.73 9.40 -20.06
N ASN A 145 -18.35 10.57 -19.90
CA ASN A 145 -18.32 11.62 -20.90
C ASN A 145 -17.08 12.48 -20.68
N LEU A 146 -16.27 12.70 -21.73
CA LEU A 146 -15.02 13.48 -21.65
C LEU A 146 -15.24 14.95 -21.29
N GLU A 147 -16.34 15.55 -21.72
CA GLU A 147 -16.65 16.96 -21.42
C GLU A 147 -16.89 17.17 -19.92
N THR A 148 -17.55 16.21 -19.28
CA THR A 148 -17.80 16.25 -17.81
C THR A 148 -16.61 15.75 -17.01
N LEU A 149 -15.83 14.81 -17.55
CA LEU A 149 -14.67 14.22 -16.88
C LEU A 149 -13.48 15.20 -16.83
N LYS A 150 -13.21 15.92 -17.92
CA LYS A 150 -12.05 16.81 -18.05
C LYS A 150 -11.92 17.80 -16.88
N PRO A 151 -12.95 18.61 -16.54
CA PRO A 151 -12.84 19.55 -15.42
C PRO A 151 -12.62 18.85 -14.07
N LEU A 152 -13.12 17.65 -13.87
CA LEU A 152 -12.87 16.86 -12.66
C LEU A 152 -11.42 16.36 -12.59
N VAL A 153 -10.87 15.90 -13.71
CA VAL A 153 -9.46 15.50 -13.79
C VAL A 153 -8.54 16.70 -13.52
N GLU A 154 -8.81 17.84 -14.13
CA GLU A 154 -8.08 19.08 -13.88
C GLU A 154 -8.14 19.49 -12.40
N LYS A 155 -9.32 19.38 -11.78
CA LYS A 155 -9.55 19.73 -10.37
C LYS A 155 -8.83 18.79 -9.39
N TYR A 156 -8.90 17.47 -9.59
CA TYR A 156 -8.41 16.49 -8.62
C TYR A 156 -7.04 15.91 -8.97
N ILE A 157 -6.78 15.58 -10.23
CA ILE A 157 -5.48 15.03 -10.65
C ILE A 157 -4.50 16.17 -10.97
N GLY A 158 -4.95 17.18 -11.69
CA GLY A 158 -4.11 18.34 -12.06
C GLY A 158 -3.65 19.20 -10.89
N SER A 159 -4.33 19.11 -9.73
CA SER A 159 -3.94 19.82 -8.49
C SER A 159 -3.09 18.98 -7.52
N LEU A 160 -2.75 17.73 -7.88
CA LEU A 160 -1.87 16.92 -7.05
C LEU A 160 -0.46 17.54 -6.95
N PRO A 161 0.21 17.38 -5.80
CA PRO A 161 1.57 17.86 -5.62
C PRO A 161 2.53 17.27 -6.66
N VAL A 162 3.46 18.07 -7.14
CA VAL A 162 4.53 17.66 -8.05
C VAL A 162 5.90 18.03 -7.48
N ALA A 163 6.91 17.23 -7.78
CA ALA A 163 8.29 17.48 -7.42
C ALA A 163 9.22 17.19 -8.61
N LYS A 164 10.52 17.27 -8.40
CA LYS A 164 11.48 16.80 -9.39
C LYS A 164 11.25 15.30 -9.63
N LYS A 165 11.16 14.91 -10.91
CA LYS A 165 10.96 13.50 -11.31
C LYS A 165 12.00 12.60 -10.66
N SER A 166 11.56 11.46 -10.14
CA SER A 166 12.44 10.47 -9.54
C SER A 166 13.41 9.88 -10.56
N VAL A 167 14.64 9.64 -10.13
CA VAL A 167 15.60 8.88 -10.94
C VAL A 167 15.32 7.40 -10.72
N TYR A 168 14.94 6.72 -11.79
CA TYR A 168 14.68 5.29 -11.76
C TYR A 168 15.99 4.51 -11.75
N SER A 169 16.12 3.56 -10.83
CA SER A 169 17.20 2.58 -10.81
C SER A 169 16.64 1.17 -10.65
N VAL A 170 17.15 0.25 -11.43
CA VAL A 170 16.82 -1.17 -11.28
C VAL A 170 17.68 -1.74 -10.16
N VAL A 171 17.03 -2.35 -9.17
CA VAL A 171 17.69 -3.09 -8.10
C VAL A 171 17.65 -4.57 -8.45
N ASP A 172 18.80 -5.21 -8.52
CA ASP A 172 18.90 -6.65 -8.72
C ASP A 172 18.48 -7.38 -7.44
N ASP A 173 17.28 -7.96 -7.47
CA ASP A 173 16.71 -8.80 -6.43
C ASP A 173 16.37 -10.21 -6.94
N GLY A 174 17.05 -10.64 -8.00
CA GLY A 174 16.92 -11.97 -8.59
C GLY A 174 17.55 -13.08 -7.75
N VAL A 175 17.38 -14.29 -8.22
CA VAL A 175 17.95 -15.48 -7.61
C VAL A 175 19.49 -15.43 -7.67
N ARG A 176 20.15 -15.77 -6.57
CA ARG A 176 21.60 -15.88 -6.49
C ARG A 176 22.07 -17.27 -6.91
N ASN A 177 23.25 -17.34 -7.48
CA ASN A 177 23.93 -18.62 -7.72
C ASN A 177 24.38 -19.19 -6.36
N VAL A 178 23.66 -20.19 -5.88
CA VAL A 178 23.98 -20.89 -4.64
C VAL A 178 24.35 -22.33 -4.97
N THR A 179 25.55 -22.74 -4.52
CA THR A 179 26.01 -24.12 -4.65
C THR A 179 26.12 -24.73 -3.24
N GLY A 180 25.60 -25.93 -3.05
CA GLY A 180 25.66 -26.64 -1.77
C GLY A 180 24.28 -27.08 -1.27
N VAL A 181 24.29 -27.68 -0.10
CA VAL A 181 23.10 -28.14 0.63
C VAL A 181 22.89 -27.21 1.81
N VAL A 182 21.67 -26.67 1.95
CA VAL A 182 21.26 -25.93 3.15
C VAL A 182 20.53 -26.90 4.06
N THR A 183 21.06 -27.09 5.26
CA THR A 183 20.42 -27.92 6.29
C THR A 183 20.05 -27.07 7.48
N ASN A 184 18.86 -27.29 8.02
CA ASN A 184 18.42 -26.72 9.29
C ASN A 184 18.07 -27.85 10.25
N ASP A 185 18.50 -27.72 11.49
CA ASP A 185 18.06 -28.56 12.59
C ASP A 185 16.75 -27.97 13.14
N PHE A 186 15.69 -28.76 13.10
CA PHE A 186 14.35 -28.40 13.60
C PHE A 186 14.13 -28.93 15.00
#